data_0926d909691f137338caddedcabdff2c
#
_entry.id   0926d909691f137338caddedcabdff2c
#
_cell.length_a   1.000
_cell.length_b   1.000
_cell.length_c   1.000
_cell.angle_alpha   90.00
_cell.angle_beta   90.00
_cell.angle_gamma   90.00
#
_symmetry.space_group_name_H-M   'P 1'
#
loop_
_entity.id
_entity.type
_entity.pdbx_description
1 polymer ?
#
loop_
_entity_poly.entity_id
_entity_poly.type
_entity_poly.pdbx_seq_one_letter_code
_entity_poly.pdbx_strand_id
1 'polypeptide(L)'
;SWADPGGRPKGDWWSLAERGGGRLGANGSHQIDLLRWWLGEVKWVSGAAPVMVPDRLDPGTGERWTATADDVAFFTAEMASGAVAQVFMSGVAAHDMGNATRIFGSRGTITLSNDDEKLLFAPKGEDLQDITVTDPNADLPGVNAGIWNVSVVALMQELASAIRDERKPSRGATFADGLANQTVLDAVRISGTERRWVRPEETLAGS
;
A
#
# COMPACT_ATOMS: atom_id res chain seq x y z
N SER A 1 -8.02 15.53 17.38
CA SER A 1 -7.13 16.23 16.42
C SER A 1 -6.12 15.26 15.85
N TRP A 2 -5.72 15.50 14.64
CA TRP A 2 -4.65 14.74 14.00
C TRP A 2 -3.31 15.04 14.67
N ALA A 3 -2.43 14.04 14.78
CA ALA A 3 -1.09 14.23 15.34
C ALA A 3 -0.18 14.89 14.30
N ASP A 4 0.76 15.71 14.76
CA ASP A 4 1.86 16.16 13.91
C ASP A 4 2.64 14.92 13.44
N PRO A 5 2.87 14.73 12.14
CA PRO A 5 3.64 13.60 11.62
C PRO A 5 5.09 13.58 12.09
N GLY A 6 5.50 14.52 12.91
CA GLY A 6 6.74 14.67 13.66
C GLY A 6 8.03 14.19 12.99
N GLY A 7 9.13 14.91 13.17
CA GLY A 7 10.45 14.43 12.81
C GLY A 7 10.85 14.50 11.33
N ARG A 8 10.00 15.06 10.45
CA ARG A 8 10.39 15.30 9.05
C ARG A 8 10.87 16.74 8.85
N PRO A 9 12.09 16.93 8.36
CA PRO A 9 12.65 18.25 8.14
C PRO A 9 11.95 18.97 6.99
N LYS A 10 12.05 20.30 7.00
CA LYS A 10 11.63 21.15 5.88
C LYS A 10 12.29 20.69 4.59
N GLY A 11 11.50 20.49 3.54
CA GLY A 11 11.99 20.04 2.24
C GLY A 11 12.20 18.53 2.11
N ASP A 12 11.81 17.74 3.11
CA ASP A 12 11.71 16.29 2.96
C ASP A 12 10.74 15.93 1.81
N TRP A 13 11.22 15.14 0.86
CA TRP A 13 10.46 14.81 -0.35
C TRP A 13 9.12 14.14 -0.07
N TRP A 14 9.02 13.35 1.01
CA TRP A 14 7.79 12.69 1.43
C TRP A 14 6.62 13.64 1.72
N SER A 15 6.94 14.86 2.07
CA SER A 15 5.96 15.88 2.45
C SER A 15 5.67 16.87 1.34
N LEU A 16 6.26 16.69 0.17
CA LEU A 16 6.15 17.59 -0.97
C LEU A 16 5.54 16.88 -2.18
N ALA A 17 4.35 17.30 -2.58
CA ALA A 17 3.62 16.70 -3.72
C ALA A 17 4.40 16.81 -5.04
N GLU A 18 5.06 17.96 -5.27
CA GLU A 18 5.88 18.21 -6.45
C GLU A 18 7.12 17.32 -6.55
N ARG A 19 7.47 16.63 -5.46
CA ARG A 19 8.57 15.65 -5.40
C ARG A 19 8.08 14.20 -5.38
N GLY A 20 6.79 13.99 -5.63
CA GLY A 20 6.18 12.65 -5.61
C GLY A 20 5.95 12.10 -4.21
N GLY A 21 5.95 12.97 -3.17
CA GLY A 21 5.64 12.58 -1.80
C GLY A 21 4.18 12.19 -1.60
N GLY A 22 3.89 11.71 -0.40
CA GLY A 22 2.53 11.37 0.06
C GLY A 22 2.30 9.91 0.38
N ARG A 23 1.32 9.69 1.23
CA ARG A 23 0.92 8.34 1.69
C ARG A 23 0.33 7.50 0.57
N LEU A 24 -0.49 8.12 -0.27
CA LEU A 24 -1.12 7.41 -1.38
C LEU A 24 -0.07 6.81 -2.31
N GLY A 25 0.92 7.60 -2.74
CA GLY A 25 2.00 7.12 -3.60
C GLY A 25 2.88 6.07 -2.92
N ALA A 26 3.36 6.37 -1.71
CA ALA A 26 4.33 5.52 -1.04
C ALA A 26 3.75 4.23 -0.45
N ASN A 27 2.63 4.30 0.26
CA ASN A 27 2.00 3.13 0.89
C ASN A 27 0.84 2.59 0.06
N GLY A 28 0.07 3.47 -0.57
CA GLY A 28 -1.09 3.08 -1.38
C GLY A 28 -0.70 2.23 -2.59
N SER A 29 0.44 2.50 -3.22
CA SER A 29 0.95 1.68 -4.32
C SER A 29 1.11 0.21 -3.93
N HIS A 30 1.66 -0.07 -2.75
CA HIS A 30 1.78 -1.44 -2.24
C HIS A 30 0.41 -2.08 -1.98
N GLN A 31 -0.53 -1.33 -1.41
CA GLN A 31 -1.87 -1.85 -1.14
C GLN A 31 -2.63 -2.15 -2.44
N ILE A 32 -2.53 -1.27 -3.43
CA ILE A 32 -3.15 -1.47 -4.75
C ILE A 32 -2.56 -2.70 -5.44
N ASP A 33 -1.24 -2.87 -5.39
CA ASP A 33 -0.56 -4.02 -5.99
C ASP A 33 -1.01 -5.34 -5.35
N LEU A 34 -1.09 -5.39 -4.01
CA LEU A 34 -1.63 -6.53 -3.28
C LEU A 34 -3.09 -6.82 -3.62
N LEU A 35 -3.94 -5.80 -3.70
CA LEU A 35 -5.35 -5.98 -4.09
C LEU A 35 -5.46 -6.55 -5.51
N ARG A 36 -4.68 -6.02 -6.46
CA ARG A 36 -4.65 -6.52 -7.83
C ARG A 36 -4.17 -7.97 -7.89
N TRP A 37 -3.13 -8.30 -7.13
CA TRP A 37 -2.58 -9.66 -7.07
C TRP A 37 -3.57 -10.68 -6.48
N TRP A 38 -4.31 -10.28 -5.44
CA TRP A 38 -5.24 -11.20 -4.75
C TRP A 38 -6.62 -11.27 -5.41
N LEU A 39 -7.13 -10.15 -5.94
CA LEU A 39 -8.54 -9.99 -6.30
C LEU A 39 -8.75 -9.66 -7.79
N GLY A 40 -7.67 -9.42 -8.54
CA GLY A 40 -7.72 -9.01 -9.94
C GLY A 40 -7.72 -7.50 -10.13
N GLU A 41 -7.96 -7.03 -11.35
CA GLU A 41 -7.86 -5.61 -11.71
C GLU A 41 -8.95 -4.75 -11.04
N VAL A 42 -8.58 -3.49 -10.76
CA VAL A 42 -9.51 -2.48 -10.24
C VAL A 42 -10.37 -1.96 -11.39
N LYS A 43 -11.69 -2.03 -11.23
CA LYS A 43 -12.66 -1.56 -12.20
C LYS A 43 -13.12 -0.13 -11.94
N TRP A 44 -13.38 0.20 -10.67
CA TRP A 44 -13.80 1.50 -10.21
C TRP A 44 -13.12 1.83 -8.89
N VAL A 45 -12.84 3.11 -8.67
CA VAL A 45 -12.33 3.58 -7.38
C VAL A 45 -13.03 4.88 -6.98
N SER A 46 -13.26 5.03 -5.67
CA SER A 46 -13.70 6.28 -5.07
C SER A 46 -12.91 6.52 -3.79
N GLY A 47 -12.30 7.70 -3.65
CA GLY A 47 -11.46 7.99 -2.51
C GLY A 47 -10.89 9.40 -2.53
N ALA A 48 -9.95 9.66 -1.62
CA ALA A 48 -9.23 10.92 -1.54
C ALA A 48 -7.88 10.75 -0.82
N ALA A 49 -7.00 11.71 -1.04
CA ALA A 49 -5.68 11.80 -0.42
C ALA A 49 -5.47 13.23 0.11
N PRO A 50 -6.09 13.59 1.27
CA PRO A 50 -5.98 14.93 1.84
C PRO A 50 -4.66 15.15 2.60
N VAL A 51 -4.25 16.43 2.70
CA VAL A 51 -3.26 16.92 3.66
C VAL A 51 -4.01 17.36 4.92
N MET A 52 -3.95 16.56 5.97
CA MET A 52 -4.67 16.84 7.23
C MET A 52 -3.87 17.74 8.16
N VAL A 53 -2.54 17.71 8.09
CA VAL A 53 -1.62 18.52 8.87
C VAL A 53 -0.66 19.26 7.92
N PRO A 54 -1.13 20.35 7.26
CA PRO A 54 -0.28 21.09 6.32
C PRO A 54 0.81 21.90 7.05
N ASP A 55 0.49 22.53 8.17
CA ASP A 55 1.44 23.36 8.92
C ASP A 55 2.28 22.50 9.86
N ARG A 56 3.59 22.47 9.60
CA ARG A 56 4.55 21.63 10.32
C ARG A 56 5.69 22.46 10.88
N LEU A 57 6.38 21.91 11.87
CA LEU A 57 7.63 22.47 12.41
C LEU A 57 8.80 21.60 11.96
N ASP A 58 9.84 22.24 11.46
CA ASP A 58 11.13 21.57 11.23
C ASP A 58 11.74 21.17 12.56
N PRO A 59 12.04 19.90 12.81
CA PRO A 59 12.52 19.43 14.11
C PRO A 59 13.94 19.92 14.44
N GLY A 60 14.72 20.26 13.43
CA GLY A 60 16.11 20.73 13.60
C GLY A 60 16.21 22.24 13.84
N THR A 61 15.33 23.02 13.19
CA THR A 61 15.40 24.48 13.21
C THR A 61 14.26 25.16 13.95
N GLY A 62 13.13 24.45 14.17
CA GLY A 62 11.89 25.03 14.71
C GLY A 62 11.15 25.94 13.72
N GLU A 63 11.59 26.01 12.47
CA GLU A 63 10.95 26.82 11.44
C GLU A 63 9.60 26.22 11.03
N ARG A 64 8.58 27.08 10.88
CA ARG A 64 7.29 26.67 10.31
C ARG A 64 7.39 26.54 8.79
N TRP A 65 6.76 25.50 8.26
CA TRP A 65 6.70 25.27 6.83
C TRP A 65 5.41 24.54 6.46
N THR A 66 5.04 24.52 5.18
CA THR A 66 3.80 23.92 4.72
C THR A 66 4.11 22.65 3.90
N ALA A 67 3.56 21.52 4.34
CA ALA A 67 3.57 20.27 3.58
C ALA A 67 2.46 20.31 2.52
N THR A 68 2.75 19.79 1.33
CA THR A 68 1.84 19.77 0.19
C THR A 68 1.41 18.36 -0.22
N ALA A 69 2.12 17.32 0.24
CA ALA A 69 1.79 15.94 -0.02
C ALA A 69 0.79 15.39 1.02
N ASP A 70 -0.04 14.47 0.58
CA ASP A 70 -1.04 13.81 1.42
C ASP A 70 -0.38 13.06 2.60
N ASP A 71 -0.98 13.19 3.77
CA ASP A 71 -0.60 12.48 4.99
C ASP A 71 -1.67 11.47 5.45
N VAL A 72 -2.83 11.52 4.82
CA VAL A 72 -3.91 10.53 4.90
C VAL A 72 -4.33 10.16 3.48
N ALA A 73 -4.62 8.89 3.25
CA ALA A 73 -5.26 8.45 2.02
C ALA A 73 -6.29 7.35 2.33
N PHE A 74 -7.40 7.36 1.62
CA PHE A 74 -8.42 6.33 1.73
C PHE A 74 -9.15 6.16 0.41
N PHE A 75 -9.57 4.93 0.12
CA PHE A 75 -10.40 4.66 -1.04
C PHE A 75 -11.20 3.36 -0.90
N THR A 76 -12.28 3.28 -1.65
CA THR A 76 -13.01 2.05 -1.94
C THR A 76 -12.75 1.68 -3.39
N ALA A 77 -12.45 0.40 -3.65
CA ALA A 77 -12.25 -0.14 -4.98
C ALA A 77 -13.25 -1.26 -5.27
N GLU A 78 -13.90 -1.21 -6.44
CA GLU A 78 -14.62 -2.33 -7.02
C GLU A 78 -13.68 -3.05 -7.99
N MET A 79 -13.48 -4.34 -7.75
CA MET A 79 -12.60 -5.17 -8.55
C MET A 79 -13.36 -5.74 -9.76
N ALA A 80 -12.66 -6.06 -10.83
CA ALA A 80 -13.26 -6.74 -11.99
C ALA A 80 -13.86 -8.12 -11.64
N SER A 81 -13.38 -8.77 -10.58
CA SER A 81 -13.93 -10.00 -10.02
C SER A 81 -15.26 -9.83 -9.28
N GLY A 82 -15.70 -8.59 -9.04
CA GLY A 82 -16.87 -8.27 -8.21
C GLY A 82 -16.57 -8.13 -6.72
N ALA A 83 -15.34 -8.33 -6.29
CA ALA A 83 -14.93 -8.04 -4.91
C ALA A 83 -14.93 -6.52 -4.66
N VAL A 84 -15.14 -6.12 -3.40
CA VAL A 84 -15.03 -4.73 -2.96
C VAL A 84 -13.95 -4.65 -1.89
N ALA A 85 -13.05 -3.69 -2.03
CA ALA A 85 -11.98 -3.42 -1.08
C ALA A 85 -12.10 -2.01 -0.51
N GLN A 86 -11.71 -1.85 0.75
CA GLN A 86 -11.56 -0.55 1.40
C GLN A 86 -10.16 -0.44 1.98
N VAL A 87 -9.51 0.68 1.72
CA VAL A 87 -8.16 0.99 2.20
C VAL A 87 -8.19 2.31 2.94
N PHE A 88 -7.55 2.34 4.10
CA PHE A 88 -7.31 3.56 4.86
C PHE A 88 -5.86 3.58 5.33
N MET A 89 -5.19 4.72 5.17
CA MET A 89 -3.81 4.93 5.56
C MET A 89 -3.68 6.30 6.21
N SER A 90 -3.00 6.36 7.35
CA SER A 90 -2.71 7.62 8.03
C SER A 90 -1.27 7.67 8.51
N GLY A 91 -0.59 8.79 8.27
CA GLY A 91 0.69 9.13 8.87
C GLY A 91 0.59 10.10 10.04
N VAL A 92 -0.66 10.48 10.38
CA VAL A 92 -0.97 11.55 11.37
C VAL A 92 -2.01 11.10 12.40
N ALA A 93 -2.25 9.79 12.50
CA ALA A 93 -3.04 9.22 13.57
C ALA A 93 -2.30 9.41 14.92
N ALA A 94 -3.03 9.79 15.97
CA ALA A 94 -2.44 10.05 17.28
C ALA A 94 -1.89 8.78 17.94
N HIS A 95 -2.42 7.63 17.57
CA HIS A 95 -1.95 6.32 18.03
C HIS A 95 -1.78 5.40 16.83
N ASP A 96 -0.68 4.68 16.78
CA ASP A 96 -0.49 3.61 15.82
C ASP A 96 -1.36 2.42 16.25
N MET A 97 -2.21 1.98 15.33
CA MET A 97 -3.08 0.81 15.52
C MET A 97 -2.56 -0.41 14.73
N GLY A 98 -1.35 -0.30 14.21
CA GLY A 98 -0.74 -1.30 13.37
C GLY A 98 -1.37 -1.42 11.97
N ASN A 99 -0.87 -2.39 11.22
CA ASN A 99 -1.36 -2.72 9.89
C ASN A 99 -2.11 -4.04 9.91
N ALA A 100 -3.35 -4.02 9.45
CA ALA A 100 -4.16 -5.23 9.38
C ALA A 100 -4.94 -5.29 8.06
N THR A 101 -4.97 -6.48 7.48
CA THR A 101 -5.82 -6.80 6.33
C THR A 101 -6.84 -7.86 6.73
N ARG A 102 -8.09 -7.66 6.34
CA ARG A 102 -9.18 -8.64 6.54
C ARG A 102 -9.87 -8.91 5.22
N ILE A 103 -10.02 -10.19 4.90
CA ILE A 103 -10.70 -10.64 3.68
C ILE A 103 -11.89 -11.50 4.10
N PHE A 104 -13.08 -11.05 3.75
CA PHE A 104 -14.34 -11.75 4.03
C PHE A 104 -14.83 -12.41 2.75
N GLY A 105 -14.83 -13.72 2.74
CA GLY A 105 -15.29 -14.53 1.62
C GLY A 105 -16.48 -15.41 2.00
N SER A 106 -17.17 -15.95 0.99
CA SER A 106 -18.31 -16.86 1.18
C SER A 106 -17.96 -18.17 1.89
N ARG A 107 -16.68 -18.56 1.87
CA ARG A 107 -16.16 -19.79 2.47
C ARG A 107 -15.44 -19.59 3.80
N GLY A 108 -15.15 -18.35 4.19
CA GLY A 108 -14.41 -18.06 5.41
C GLY A 108 -13.83 -16.65 5.44
N THR A 109 -13.06 -16.38 6.48
CA THR A 109 -12.41 -15.11 6.73
C THR A 109 -10.90 -15.29 6.89
N ILE A 110 -10.12 -14.43 6.25
CA ILE A 110 -8.67 -14.34 6.44
C ILE A 110 -8.36 -13.02 7.16
N THR A 111 -7.46 -13.07 8.12
CA THR A 111 -6.89 -11.87 8.77
C THR A 111 -5.37 -11.96 8.71
N LEU A 112 -4.76 -10.91 8.21
CA LEU A 112 -3.32 -10.72 8.21
C LEU A 112 -2.99 -9.53 9.10
N SER A 113 -2.16 -9.76 10.12
CA SER A 113 -1.52 -8.71 10.93
C SER A 113 -0.05 -8.64 10.54
N ASN A 114 0.38 -7.51 9.98
CA ASN A 114 1.78 -7.35 9.59
C ASN A 114 2.69 -7.15 10.81
N ASP A 115 2.16 -6.56 11.88
CA ASP A 115 2.96 -6.26 13.08
C ASP A 115 3.25 -7.51 13.91
N ASP A 116 2.30 -8.45 13.93
CA ASP A 116 2.45 -9.75 14.59
C ASP A 116 2.96 -10.84 13.65
N GLU A 117 3.12 -10.52 12.36
CA GLU A 117 3.48 -11.47 11.29
C GLU A 117 2.56 -12.71 11.28
N LYS A 118 1.27 -12.52 11.60
CA LYS A 118 0.29 -13.60 11.73
C LYS A 118 -0.70 -13.63 10.59
N LEU A 119 -0.90 -14.83 10.07
CA LEU A 119 -1.95 -15.15 9.11
C LEU A 119 -2.97 -16.09 9.78
N LEU A 120 -4.19 -15.59 9.97
CA LEU A 120 -5.27 -16.35 10.58
C LEU A 120 -6.34 -16.65 9.54
N PHE A 121 -6.93 -17.83 9.61
CA PHE A 121 -8.04 -18.25 8.77
C PHE A 121 -9.15 -18.90 9.61
N ALA A 122 -10.39 -18.53 9.33
CA ALA A 122 -11.58 -19.19 9.84
C ALA A 122 -12.42 -19.71 8.66
N PRO A 123 -12.60 -21.02 8.48
CA PRO A 123 -13.67 -21.56 7.65
C PRO A 123 -15.03 -21.04 8.12
N LYS A 124 -16.01 -21.03 7.22
CA LYS A 124 -17.37 -20.59 7.57
C LYS A 124 -17.94 -21.41 8.71
N GLY A 125 -18.26 -20.75 9.82
CA GLY A 125 -18.87 -21.37 11.02
C GLY A 125 -17.86 -21.99 11.99
N GLU A 126 -16.57 -21.75 11.78
CA GLU A 126 -15.49 -22.21 12.67
C GLU A 126 -14.70 -21.02 13.26
N ASP A 127 -13.88 -21.29 14.27
CA ASP A 127 -13.04 -20.31 14.91
C ASP A 127 -11.78 -19.99 14.07
N LEU A 128 -11.19 -18.80 14.30
CA LEU A 128 -9.92 -18.39 13.69
C LEU A 128 -8.79 -19.33 14.15
N GLN A 129 -8.07 -19.86 13.18
CA GLN A 129 -6.89 -20.70 13.36
C GLN A 129 -5.65 -19.99 12.83
N ASP A 130 -4.55 -20.10 13.53
CA ASP A 130 -3.25 -19.61 13.08
C ASP A 130 -2.70 -20.56 12.00
N ILE A 131 -2.57 -20.04 10.79
CA ILE A 131 -2.02 -20.75 9.63
C ILE A 131 -0.73 -20.11 9.13
N THR A 132 -0.06 -19.36 10.01
CA THR A 132 1.20 -18.68 9.69
C THR A 132 2.26 -19.70 9.28
N VAL A 133 2.92 -19.44 8.17
CA VAL A 133 4.03 -20.23 7.66
C VAL A 133 5.29 -19.39 7.75
N THR A 134 6.33 -19.91 8.37
CA THR A 134 7.63 -19.25 8.42
C THR A 134 8.21 -19.12 7.01
N ASP A 135 8.66 -17.91 6.66
CA ASP A 135 9.33 -17.70 5.39
C ASP A 135 10.66 -18.47 5.34
N PRO A 136 10.94 -19.21 4.27
CA PRO A 136 12.17 -20.00 4.15
C PRO A 136 13.45 -19.15 4.18
N ASN A 137 13.36 -17.84 3.97
CA ASN A 137 14.49 -16.93 4.03
C ASN A 137 14.64 -16.23 5.41
N ALA A 138 13.75 -16.49 6.37
CA ALA A 138 13.75 -15.79 7.67
C ALA A 138 15.05 -16.04 8.47
N ASP A 139 15.62 -17.23 8.35
CA ASP A 139 16.81 -17.65 9.11
C ASP A 139 18.12 -17.57 8.29
N LEU A 140 18.12 -16.91 7.15
CA LEU A 140 19.34 -16.77 6.34
C LEU A 140 20.39 -15.90 7.05
N PRO A 141 21.66 -16.34 7.12
CA PRO A 141 22.72 -15.54 7.72
C PRO A 141 22.86 -14.16 7.06
N GLY A 142 22.88 -13.11 7.87
CA GLY A 142 23.01 -11.73 7.41
C GLY A 142 21.72 -11.10 6.93
N VAL A 143 20.59 -11.81 6.96
CA VAL A 143 19.26 -11.26 6.70
C VAL A 143 18.62 -10.87 8.04
N ASN A 144 18.33 -9.58 8.21
CA ASN A 144 17.61 -9.13 9.41
C ASN A 144 16.14 -9.55 9.30
N ALA A 145 15.50 -9.79 10.44
CA ALA A 145 14.07 -10.04 10.51
C ALA A 145 13.27 -8.87 9.92
N GLY A 146 12.09 -9.19 9.41
CA GLY A 146 11.13 -8.21 8.87
C GLY A 146 10.86 -8.38 7.37
N ILE A 147 9.66 -8.02 6.99
CA ILE A 147 9.12 -8.25 5.64
C ILE A 147 9.96 -7.64 4.53
N TRP A 148 10.60 -6.50 4.76
CA TRP A 148 11.42 -5.82 3.75
C TRP A 148 12.66 -6.62 3.36
N ASN A 149 13.34 -7.22 4.32
CA ASN A 149 14.58 -7.95 4.05
C ASN A 149 14.28 -9.31 3.41
N VAL A 150 13.36 -10.04 3.98
CA VAL A 150 12.99 -11.39 3.52
C VAL A 150 12.39 -11.35 2.12
N SER A 151 11.47 -10.41 1.84
CA SER A 151 10.85 -10.25 0.51
C SER A 151 11.86 -9.82 -0.56
N VAL A 152 12.82 -8.96 -0.22
CA VAL A 152 13.90 -8.59 -1.15
C VAL A 152 14.79 -9.78 -1.49
N VAL A 153 15.13 -10.63 -0.50
CA VAL A 153 15.88 -11.87 -0.75
C VAL A 153 15.12 -12.78 -1.72
N ALA A 154 13.83 -13.01 -1.47
CA ALA A 154 12.99 -13.84 -2.34
C ALA A 154 12.93 -13.29 -3.78
N LEU A 155 12.81 -11.97 -3.94
CA LEU A 155 12.82 -11.32 -5.24
C LEU A 155 14.17 -11.47 -5.95
N MET A 156 15.29 -11.30 -5.23
CA MET A 156 16.63 -11.46 -5.80
C MET A 156 16.94 -12.92 -6.19
N GLN A 157 16.47 -13.90 -5.41
CA GLN A 157 16.58 -15.31 -5.75
C GLN A 157 15.81 -15.63 -7.04
N GLU A 158 14.59 -15.12 -7.20
CA GLU A 158 13.80 -15.29 -8.41
C GLU A 158 14.47 -14.63 -9.62
N LEU A 159 14.96 -13.41 -9.48
CA LEU A 159 15.65 -12.71 -10.56
C LEU A 159 16.93 -13.46 -10.99
N ALA A 160 17.75 -13.88 -10.03
CA ALA A 160 18.97 -14.62 -10.30
C ALA A 160 18.69 -15.98 -10.99
N SER A 161 17.63 -16.68 -10.56
CA SER A 161 17.18 -17.92 -11.20
C SER A 161 16.69 -17.65 -12.63
N ALA A 162 15.87 -16.62 -12.82
CA ALA A 162 15.36 -16.27 -14.14
C ALA A 162 16.47 -15.93 -15.14
N ILE A 163 17.50 -15.18 -14.70
CA ILE A 163 18.67 -14.86 -15.52
C ILE A 163 19.47 -16.12 -15.87
N ARG A 164 19.73 -16.99 -14.88
CA ARG A 164 20.49 -18.23 -15.08
C ARG A 164 19.80 -19.17 -16.06
N ASP A 165 18.48 -19.28 -15.94
CA ASP A 165 17.66 -20.22 -16.70
C ASP A 165 17.14 -19.60 -18.02
N GLU A 166 17.60 -18.39 -18.37
CA GLU A 166 17.20 -17.64 -19.58
C GLU A 166 15.67 -17.52 -19.76
N ARG A 167 14.93 -17.39 -18.65
CA ARG A 167 13.48 -17.25 -18.62
C ARG A 167 13.02 -15.89 -18.09
N LYS A 168 11.76 -15.56 -18.31
CA LYS A 168 11.15 -14.42 -17.63
C LYS A 168 10.95 -14.75 -16.14
N PRO A 169 11.06 -13.75 -15.24
CA PRO A 169 10.65 -13.91 -13.85
C PRO A 169 9.18 -14.36 -13.77
N SER A 170 8.91 -15.31 -12.89
CA SER A 170 7.55 -15.85 -12.66
C SER A 170 6.84 -15.15 -11.49
N ARG A 171 7.59 -14.36 -10.72
CA ARG A 171 7.12 -13.62 -9.54
C ARG A 171 7.69 -12.20 -9.56
N GLY A 172 7.02 -11.31 -8.84
CA GLY A 172 7.37 -9.90 -8.77
C GLY A 172 6.62 -9.04 -9.77
N ALA A 173 6.42 -7.79 -9.41
CA ALA A 173 5.75 -6.80 -10.24
C ALA A 173 6.62 -6.42 -11.47
N THR A 174 5.97 -6.19 -12.58
CA THR A 174 6.57 -5.71 -13.83
C THR A 174 6.31 -4.21 -14.02
N PHE A 175 6.90 -3.61 -15.05
CA PHE A 175 6.56 -2.23 -15.43
C PHE A 175 5.09 -2.08 -15.85
N ALA A 176 4.47 -3.13 -16.41
CA ALA A 176 3.05 -3.11 -16.72
C ALA A 176 2.19 -3.06 -15.44
N ASP A 177 2.59 -3.79 -14.39
CA ASP A 177 1.95 -3.71 -13.08
C ASP A 177 2.15 -2.33 -12.45
N GLY A 178 3.34 -1.74 -12.60
CA GLY A 178 3.62 -0.38 -12.16
C GLY A 178 2.73 0.65 -12.85
N LEU A 179 2.52 0.54 -14.17
CA LEU A 179 1.60 1.41 -14.92
C LEU A 179 0.16 1.24 -14.45
N ALA A 180 -0.31 0.01 -14.33
CA ALA A 180 -1.66 -0.27 -13.86
C ALA A 180 -1.88 0.23 -12.41
N ASN A 181 -0.87 0.12 -11.55
CA ASN A 181 -0.89 0.73 -10.21
C ASN A 181 -1.01 2.25 -10.27
N GLN A 182 -0.21 2.89 -11.13
CA GLN A 182 -0.23 4.35 -11.26
C GLN A 182 -1.59 4.87 -11.73
N THR A 183 -2.26 4.18 -12.65
CA THR A 183 -3.61 4.57 -13.10
C THR A 183 -4.63 4.55 -11.95
N VAL A 184 -4.53 3.60 -11.03
CA VAL A 184 -5.40 3.56 -9.85
C VAL A 184 -5.07 4.69 -8.87
N LEU A 185 -3.78 4.98 -8.63
CA LEU A 185 -3.36 6.12 -7.79
C LEU A 185 -3.92 7.44 -8.32
N ASP A 186 -3.81 7.67 -9.63
CA ASP A 186 -4.30 8.88 -10.27
C ASP A 186 -5.83 8.95 -10.26
N ALA A 187 -6.50 7.81 -10.44
CA ALA A 187 -7.96 7.73 -10.33
C ALA A 187 -8.45 8.07 -8.91
N VAL A 188 -7.72 7.67 -7.85
CA VAL A 188 -8.03 8.08 -6.47
C VAL A 188 -7.91 9.60 -6.30
N ARG A 189 -6.88 10.23 -6.88
CA ARG A 189 -6.71 11.69 -6.84
C ARG A 189 -7.82 12.43 -7.57
N ILE A 190 -8.16 11.97 -8.78
CA ILE A 190 -9.29 12.52 -9.57
C ILE A 190 -10.59 12.36 -8.77
N SER A 191 -10.85 11.17 -8.20
CA SER A 191 -12.04 10.91 -7.40
C SER A 191 -12.17 11.90 -6.23
N GLY A 192 -11.08 12.16 -5.51
CA GLY A 192 -11.06 13.11 -4.39
C GLY A 192 -11.36 14.55 -4.81
N THR A 193 -10.89 14.94 -5.99
CA THR A 193 -11.10 16.28 -6.54
C THR A 193 -12.50 16.45 -7.11
N GLU A 194 -12.98 15.49 -7.92
CA GLU A 194 -14.25 15.54 -8.63
C GLU A 194 -15.43 14.97 -7.84
N ARG A 195 -15.15 14.31 -6.71
CA ARG A 195 -16.14 13.70 -5.81
C ARG A 195 -17.05 12.69 -6.50
N ARG A 196 -16.45 11.81 -7.30
CA ARG A 196 -17.14 10.75 -8.04
C ARG A 196 -16.33 9.46 -8.07
N TRP A 197 -16.98 8.38 -8.48
CA TRP A 197 -16.29 7.15 -8.89
C TRP A 197 -15.55 7.37 -10.19
N VAL A 198 -14.33 6.82 -10.31
CA VAL A 198 -13.45 6.95 -11.47
C VAL A 198 -12.98 5.57 -11.92
N ARG A 199 -12.88 5.36 -13.22
CA ARG A 199 -12.22 4.21 -13.80
C ARG A 199 -10.73 4.49 -13.95
N PRO A 200 -9.84 3.55 -13.59
CA PRO A 200 -8.40 3.75 -13.81
C PRO A 200 -8.05 4.07 -15.26
N GLU A 201 -8.77 3.52 -16.24
CA GLU A 201 -8.52 3.77 -17.67
C GLU A 201 -8.75 5.23 -18.08
N GLU A 202 -9.57 5.99 -17.36
CA GLU A 202 -9.83 7.41 -17.63
C GLU A 202 -8.55 8.25 -17.50
N THR A 203 -7.59 7.80 -16.70
CA THR A 203 -6.32 8.51 -16.47
C THR A 203 -5.36 8.43 -17.66
N LEU A 204 -5.53 7.43 -18.54
CA LEU A 204 -4.71 7.25 -19.73
C LEU A 204 -5.17 8.12 -20.91
N ALA A 205 -6.41 8.60 -20.90
CA ALA A 205 -7.00 9.37 -22.01
C ALA A 205 -6.61 10.86 -22.01
N GLY A 206 -5.92 11.35 -20.98
CA GLY A 206 -5.53 12.75 -20.80
C GLY A 206 -4.01 13.01 -20.82
N SER A 207 -3.21 12.02 -21.18
CA SER A 207 -1.75 12.13 -21.25
C SER A 207 -1.23 12.27 -22.66
#